data_d25c9a07df0943541c12d495253afca4
#
_entry.id   d25c9a07df0943541c12d495253afca4
#
_cell.length_a   1.000
_cell.length_b   1.000
_cell.length_c   1.000
_cell.angle_alpha   90.00
_cell.angle_beta   90.00
_cell.angle_gamma   90.00
#
_symmetry.space_group_name_H-M   'P 1'
#
loop_
_entity.id
_entity.type
_entity.pdbx_description
1 polymer ?
#
loop_
_entity_poly.entity_id
_entity_poly.type
_entity_poly.pdbx_seq_one_letter_code
_entity_poly.pdbx_strand_id
1 'polypeptide(L)'
;MTQAELKDQIKRGSVDGVFLFCGEENYLKRYYLGELRRLLVPDEGMAPFVHFVFDGADIDTALLLDTARTPTMFGDGKLIEWHNAEIDGMKEAALKALEAFCEQMREETGSTVVITVAAEGLDTGTEKRPTKLFTRLSKVLNAVPFHHSTDAALLTWIRRHFAAEGITHTDPLPAALLARVGHDMDILASEIDKLSAYAKANGLTVLTEKELEFVSIRTVESDAFSFTNALLDGKAEDAYRYLGDMKRRRVDPIAVLGQVAKLYADLLSVACLAEEGKNEKEIAKTLGMHEYRAGIYYRSAKKMGVAAAERKLQKCVEIDAELKRGASSYRGLEQLIATLR
;
A
#
# COMPACT_ATOMS: atom_id res chain seq x y z
N MET A 1 4.10 18.63 3.76
CA MET A 1 4.60 18.08 5.06
C MET A 1 4.99 16.64 4.89
N THR A 2 6.07 16.19 5.50
CA THR A 2 6.50 14.78 5.51
C THR A 2 5.90 14.03 6.70
N GLN A 3 5.88 12.69 6.64
CA GLN A 3 5.45 11.87 7.79
C GLN A 3 6.33 12.06 9.02
N ALA A 4 7.64 12.35 8.83
CA ALA A 4 8.56 12.63 9.92
C ALA A 4 8.21 13.94 10.65
N GLU A 5 7.90 14.99 9.90
CA GLU A 5 7.45 16.28 10.45
C GLU A 5 6.12 16.14 11.19
N LEU A 6 5.15 15.37 10.65
CA LEU A 6 3.90 15.07 11.35
C LEU A 6 4.16 14.36 12.69
N LYS A 7 5.02 13.33 12.67
CA LYS A 7 5.40 12.59 13.89
C LYS A 7 6.03 13.51 14.95
N ASP A 8 6.86 14.45 14.54
CA ASP A 8 7.50 15.40 15.45
C ASP A 8 6.50 16.42 15.99
N GLN A 9 5.51 16.86 15.20
CA GLN A 9 4.43 17.70 15.68
C GLN A 9 3.54 16.99 16.71
N ILE A 10 3.17 15.73 16.44
CA ILE A 10 2.40 14.91 17.40
C ILE A 10 3.15 14.78 18.73
N LYS A 11 4.46 14.49 18.68
CA LYS A 11 5.29 14.38 19.90
C LYS A 11 5.37 15.69 20.70
N ARG A 12 5.33 16.83 20.02
CA ARG A 12 5.35 18.17 20.67
C ARG A 12 3.98 18.62 21.14
N GLY A 13 2.91 17.91 20.76
CA GLY A 13 1.53 18.32 21.04
C GLY A 13 1.07 19.55 20.25
N SER A 14 1.76 19.91 19.17
CA SER A 14 1.44 21.09 18.35
C SER A 14 0.92 20.63 16.98
N VAL A 15 -0.37 20.38 16.90
CA VAL A 15 -1.05 19.78 15.74
C VAL A 15 -2.27 20.59 15.27
N ASP A 16 -2.26 21.90 15.51
CA ASP A 16 -3.36 22.78 15.08
C ASP A 16 -3.45 22.91 13.55
N GLY A 17 -4.66 23.16 13.04
CA GLY A 17 -4.94 23.46 11.65
C GLY A 17 -5.47 22.27 10.85
N VAL A 18 -5.33 22.35 9.53
CA VAL A 18 -5.91 21.36 8.60
C VAL A 18 -4.82 20.45 8.05
N PHE A 19 -5.03 19.15 8.20
CA PHE A 19 -4.17 18.09 7.65
C PHE A 19 -4.92 17.33 6.55
N LEU A 20 -4.23 17.00 5.47
CA LEU A 20 -4.74 16.15 4.39
C LEU A 20 -3.91 14.88 4.29
N PHE A 21 -4.50 13.76 4.67
CA PHE A 21 -3.90 12.44 4.58
C PHE A 21 -4.29 11.78 3.25
N CYS A 22 -3.33 11.64 2.33
CA CYS A 22 -3.53 11.12 0.99
C CYS A 22 -2.48 10.05 0.63
N GLY A 23 -2.62 9.41 -0.52
CA GLY A 23 -1.73 8.33 -0.98
C GLY A 23 -2.25 6.93 -0.66
N GLU A 24 -1.47 5.92 -1.04
CA GLU A 24 -1.93 4.52 -1.13
C GLU A 24 -1.85 3.76 0.19
N GLU A 25 -1.02 4.22 1.16
CA GLU A 25 -0.75 3.46 2.38
C GLU A 25 -1.79 3.74 3.49
N ASN A 26 -2.87 2.98 3.44
CA ASN A 26 -4.01 3.16 4.36
C ASN A 26 -3.66 2.83 5.82
N TYR A 27 -2.77 1.85 6.06
CA TYR A 27 -2.34 1.50 7.41
C TYR A 27 -1.72 2.71 8.12
N LEU A 28 -0.79 3.41 7.46
CA LEU A 28 -0.12 4.57 8.05
C LEU A 28 -1.08 5.75 8.24
N LYS A 29 -2.02 6.00 7.33
CA LYS A 29 -3.06 7.02 7.52
C LYS A 29 -3.86 6.75 8.80
N ARG A 30 -4.33 5.52 8.99
CA ARG A 30 -5.07 5.13 10.21
C ARG A 30 -4.20 5.19 11.47
N TYR A 31 -2.94 4.76 11.38
CA TYR A 31 -2.00 4.82 12.49
C TYR A 31 -1.81 6.25 12.98
N TYR A 32 -1.49 7.19 12.10
CA TYR A 32 -1.27 8.59 12.47
C TYR A 32 -2.56 9.28 12.92
N LEU A 33 -3.71 8.92 12.34
CA LEU A 33 -5.01 9.40 12.82
C LEU A 33 -5.30 8.90 14.25
N GLY A 34 -4.98 7.63 14.54
CA GLY A 34 -5.04 7.07 15.90
C GLY A 34 -4.12 7.77 16.89
N GLU A 35 -2.90 8.16 16.46
CA GLU A 35 -1.99 8.95 17.31
C GLU A 35 -2.58 10.35 17.62
N LEU A 36 -3.18 11.01 16.61
CA LEU A 36 -3.86 12.29 16.82
C LEU A 36 -5.06 12.17 17.74
N ARG A 37 -5.86 11.10 17.61
CA ARG A 37 -6.97 10.82 18.54
C ARG A 37 -6.48 10.66 19.98
N ARG A 38 -5.42 9.88 20.20
CA ARG A 38 -4.84 9.69 21.55
C ARG A 38 -4.31 10.98 22.15
N LEU A 39 -3.79 11.89 21.33
CA LEU A 39 -3.28 13.17 21.75
C LEU A 39 -4.41 14.15 22.10
N LEU A 40 -5.40 14.27 21.21
CA LEU A 40 -6.41 15.33 21.27
C LEU A 40 -7.69 14.91 22.00
N VAL A 41 -7.92 13.60 22.13
CA VAL A 41 -9.11 13.00 22.78
C VAL A 41 -8.63 11.96 23.80
N PRO A 42 -7.90 12.37 24.86
CA PRO A 42 -7.31 11.45 25.84
C PRO A 42 -8.34 10.74 26.71
N ASP A 43 -9.54 11.30 26.84
CA ASP A 43 -10.64 10.75 27.62
C ASP A 43 -11.83 10.43 26.70
N GLU A 44 -12.19 9.14 26.61
CA GLU A 44 -13.32 8.69 25.82
C GLU A 44 -14.66 9.29 26.28
N GLY A 45 -14.81 9.63 27.56
CA GLY A 45 -16.00 10.31 28.08
C GLY A 45 -16.17 11.73 27.54
N MET A 46 -15.08 12.38 27.14
CA MET A 46 -15.10 13.70 26.51
C MET A 46 -15.27 13.67 24.99
N ALA A 47 -15.07 12.50 24.34
CA ALA A 47 -15.14 12.37 22.89
C ALA A 47 -16.38 13.01 22.26
N PRO A 48 -17.62 12.86 22.79
CA PRO A 48 -18.80 13.48 22.20
C PRO A 48 -18.77 15.02 22.10
N PHE A 49 -17.88 15.66 22.84
CA PHE A 49 -17.77 17.12 22.91
C PHE A 49 -16.58 17.70 22.16
N VAL A 50 -15.55 16.87 21.89
CA VAL A 50 -14.28 17.32 21.32
C VAL A 50 -13.87 16.55 20.07
N HIS A 51 -14.59 15.50 19.68
CA HIS A 51 -14.29 14.66 18.53
C HIS A 51 -15.50 14.58 17.60
N PHE A 52 -15.36 15.07 16.39
CA PHE A 52 -16.41 15.11 15.39
C PHE A 52 -15.97 14.37 14.14
N VAL A 53 -16.82 13.50 13.62
CA VAL A 53 -16.51 12.69 12.44
C VAL A 53 -17.55 12.96 11.36
N PHE A 54 -17.07 13.35 10.19
CA PHE A 54 -17.84 13.53 8.98
C PHE A 54 -17.39 12.50 7.93
N ASP A 55 -18.33 11.94 7.20
CA ASP A 55 -18.05 10.94 6.18
C ASP A 55 -18.79 11.28 4.89
N GLY A 56 -18.06 11.28 3.78
CA GLY A 56 -18.61 11.55 2.45
C GLY A 56 -17.64 12.21 1.50
N ALA A 57 -17.92 12.03 0.21
CA ALA A 57 -17.09 12.56 -0.88
C ALA A 57 -17.01 14.10 -0.90
N ASP A 58 -18.12 14.74 -0.56
CA ASP A 58 -18.26 16.21 -0.50
C ASP A 58 -18.99 16.60 0.79
N ILE A 59 -18.43 17.55 1.54
CA ILE A 59 -18.99 18.03 2.80
C ILE A 59 -19.01 19.55 2.76
N ASP A 60 -20.05 20.14 3.32
CA ASP A 60 -20.16 21.58 3.48
C ASP A 60 -19.02 22.11 4.39
N THR A 61 -18.09 22.83 3.79
CA THR A 61 -16.96 23.44 4.51
C THR A 61 -17.40 24.48 5.54
N ALA A 62 -18.59 25.08 5.37
CA ALA A 62 -19.17 25.98 6.37
C ALA A 62 -19.53 25.23 7.65
N LEU A 63 -20.07 24.00 7.53
CA LEU A 63 -20.36 23.14 8.67
C LEU A 63 -19.09 22.75 9.43
N LEU A 64 -18.01 22.43 8.71
CA LEU A 64 -16.71 22.10 9.32
C LEU A 64 -16.16 23.31 10.09
N LEU A 65 -16.25 24.51 9.50
CA LEU A 65 -15.79 25.76 10.13
C LEU A 65 -16.61 26.12 11.37
N ASP A 66 -17.92 25.98 11.30
CA ASP A 66 -18.84 26.23 12.41
C ASP A 66 -18.55 25.24 13.58
N THR A 67 -18.32 23.96 13.25
CA THR A 67 -17.89 22.95 14.22
C THR A 67 -16.54 23.33 14.86
N ALA A 68 -15.58 23.81 14.09
CA ALA A 68 -14.28 24.23 14.60
C ALA A 68 -14.37 25.43 15.55
N ARG A 69 -15.22 26.42 15.20
CA ARG A 69 -15.42 27.68 15.96
C ARG A 69 -16.29 27.53 17.19
N THR A 70 -17.18 26.53 17.21
CA THR A 70 -18.05 26.34 18.38
C THR A 70 -17.19 26.08 19.63
N PRO A 71 -17.27 26.91 20.68
CA PRO A 71 -16.46 26.67 21.90
C PRO A 71 -16.71 25.30 22.50
N THR A 72 -15.66 24.66 22.99
CA THR A 72 -15.80 23.45 23.82
C THR A 72 -15.75 23.83 25.28
N MET A 73 -16.56 23.15 26.10
CA MET A 73 -16.51 23.28 27.55
C MET A 73 -15.48 22.31 28.17
N PHE A 74 -14.91 21.41 27.37
CA PHE A 74 -14.02 20.37 27.81
C PHE A 74 -12.79 20.29 26.93
N GLY A 75 -11.59 20.21 27.55
CA GLY A 75 -10.30 20.07 26.86
C GLY A 75 -9.79 21.35 26.21
N ASP A 76 -8.54 21.30 25.78
CA ASP A 76 -7.81 22.42 25.18
C ASP A 76 -7.91 22.44 23.63
N GLY A 77 -8.62 21.48 23.04
CA GLY A 77 -8.73 21.38 21.57
C GLY A 77 -9.81 20.41 21.10
N LYS A 78 -10.04 20.42 19.79
CA LYS A 78 -10.97 19.55 19.08
C LYS A 78 -10.27 18.78 17.98
N LEU A 79 -10.73 17.56 17.76
CA LEU A 79 -10.41 16.79 16.57
C LEU A 79 -11.65 16.68 15.67
N ILE A 80 -11.52 17.14 14.44
CA ILE A 80 -12.55 17.05 13.41
C ILE A 80 -12.00 16.17 12.30
N GLU A 81 -12.64 15.07 12.01
CA GLU A 81 -12.25 14.14 10.96
C GLU A 81 -13.23 14.19 9.80
N TRP A 82 -12.71 14.34 8.59
CA TRP A 82 -13.47 14.18 7.38
C TRP A 82 -12.93 12.98 6.59
N HIS A 83 -13.73 11.94 6.51
CA HIS A 83 -13.37 10.69 5.84
C HIS A 83 -13.91 10.62 4.41
N ASN A 84 -13.19 9.89 3.55
CA ASN A 84 -13.58 9.57 2.19
C ASN A 84 -13.79 10.79 1.28
N ALA A 85 -13.04 11.86 1.48
CA ALA A 85 -13.09 13.02 0.62
C ALA A 85 -12.62 12.67 -0.82
N GLU A 86 -13.35 13.14 -1.85
CA GLU A 86 -12.99 13.00 -3.27
C GLU A 86 -12.48 14.34 -3.80
N ILE A 87 -11.19 14.57 -3.64
CA ILE A 87 -10.57 15.87 -3.99
C ILE A 87 -10.39 16.03 -5.50
N ASP A 88 -9.97 14.98 -6.22
CA ASP A 88 -9.75 15.05 -7.69
C ASP A 88 -11.05 15.30 -8.46
N GLY A 89 -12.19 14.87 -7.92
CA GLY A 89 -13.51 15.11 -8.50
C GLY A 89 -14.14 16.48 -8.20
N MET A 90 -13.51 17.28 -7.33
CA MET A 90 -14.10 18.56 -6.89
C MET A 90 -14.17 19.60 -8.00
N LYS A 91 -15.33 20.28 -8.09
CA LYS A 91 -15.48 21.47 -8.95
C LYS A 91 -14.67 22.63 -8.38
N GLU A 92 -14.26 23.55 -9.26
CA GLU A 92 -13.46 24.72 -8.87
C GLU A 92 -14.09 25.56 -7.75
N ALA A 93 -15.41 25.65 -7.69
CA ALA A 93 -16.10 26.36 -6.62
C ALA A 93 -15.92 25.67 -5.25
N ALA A 94 -15.99 24.32 -5.21
CA ALA A 94 -15.77 23.55 -3.99
C ALA A 94 -14.30 23.61 -3.54
N LEU A 95 -13.35 23.53 -4.50
CA LEU A 95 -11.92 23.72 -4.20
C LEU A 95 -11.63 25.09 -3.59
N LYS A 96 -12.21 26.15 -4.14
CA LYS A 96 -12.08 27.51 -3.56
C LYS A 96 -12.70 27.61 -2.18
N ALA A 97 -13.85 26.96 -1.94
CA ALA A 97 -14.46 26.90 -0.62
C ALA A 97 -13.57 26.17 0.40
N LEU A 98 -12.96 25.05 -0.02
CA LEU A 98 -11.99 24.30 0.79
C LEU A 98 -10.73 25.15 1.10
N GLU A 99 -10.20 25.88 0.11
CA GLU A 99 -9.06 26.78 0.33
C GLU A 99 -9.41 27.90 1.32
N ALA A 100 -10.55 28.56 1.14
CA ALA A 100 -11.03 29.61 2.05
C ALA A 100 -11.25 29.07 3.47
N PHE A 101 -11.78 27.85 3.60
CA PHE A 101 -11.89 27.16 4.88
C PHE A 101 -10.51 26.95 5.52
N CYS A 102 -9.54 26.41 4.77
CA CYS A 102 -8.17 26.19 5.27
C CYS A 102 -7.48 27.50 5.71
N GLU A 103 -7.69 28.60 4.97
CA GLU A 103 -7.16 29.90 5.34
C GLU A 103 -7.78 30.44 6.64
N GLN A 104 -9.09 30.29 6.82
CA GLN A 104 -9.78 30.66 8.06
C GLN A 104 -9.31 29.82 9.24
N MET A 105 -9.09 28.50 9.03
CA MET A 105 -8.57 27.59 10.07
C MET A 105 -7.16 27.92 10.55
N ARG A 106 -6.38 28.72 9.83
CA ARG A 106 -5.06 29.20 10.30
C ARG A 106 -5.15 30.19 11.45
N GLU A 107 -6.26 30.89 11.55
CA GLU A 107 -6.52 31.86 12.63
C GLU A 107 -7.18 31.20 13.85
N GLU A 108 -7.72 29.98 13.66
CA GLU A 108 -8.37 29.22 14.71
C GLU A 108 -7.34 28.40 15.49
N THR A 109 -7.25 28.60 16.78
CA THR A 109 -6.39 27.80 17.69
C THR A 109 -7.22 26.73 18.42
N GLY A 110 -6.58 25.59 18.76
CA GLY A 110 -7.23 24.53 19.50
C GLY A 110 -8.17 23.65 18.67
N SER A 111 -8.15 23.73 17.35
CA SER A 111 -8.92 22.84 16.46
C SER A 111 -8.03 22.20 15.42
N THR A 112 -8.05 20.88 15.38
CA THR A 112 -7.34 20.07 14.37
C THR A 112 -8.36 19.43 13.44
N VAL A 113 -8.22 19.67 12.15
CA VAL A 113 -9.04 19.01 11.12
C VAL A 113 -8.19 18.03 10.34
N VAL A 114 -8.62 16.79 10.21
CA VAL A 114 -7.94 15.77 9.42
C VAL A 114 -8.86 15.31 8.30
N ILE A 115 -8.48 15.62 7.08
CA ILE A 115 -9.17 15.15 5.86
C ILE A 115 -8.44 13.91 5.39
N THR A 116 -9.15 12.79 5.27
CA THR A 116 -8.61 11.54 4.73
C THR A 116 -9.18 11.24 3.36
N VAL A 117 -8.31 10.90 2.43
CA VAL A 117 -8.64 10.60 1.05
C VAL A 117 -8.30 9.15 0.75
N ALA A 118 -9.14 8.45 0.00
CA ALA A 118 -8.83 7.12 -0.52
C ALA A 118 -7.60 7.17 -1.46
N ALA A 119 -7.00 6.03 -1.75
CA ALA A 119 -5.80 5.96 -2.59
C ALA A 119 -5.97 6.65 -3.95
N GLU A 120 -7.17 6.53 -4.54
CA GLU A 120 -7.52 7.08 -5.85
C GLU A 120 -8.21 8.47 -5.77
N GLY A 121 -8.48 8.98 -4.57
CA GLY A 121 -9.23 10.23 -4.38
C GLY A 121 -8.40 11.51 -4.52
N LEU A 122 -7.07 11.40 -4.63
CA LEU A 122 -6.16 12.50 -4.95
C LEU A 122 -4.86 11.97 -5.55
N ASP A 123 -4.60 12.31 -6.81
CA ASP A 123 -3.29 12.07 -7.43
C ASP A 123 -2.27 13.09 -6.89
N THR A 124 -1.34 12.61 -6.10
CA THR A 124 -0.26 13.43 -5.53
C THR A 124 0.90 13.65 -6.51
N GLY A 125 0.98 12.85 -7.57
CA GLY A 125 2.14 12.76 -8.44
C GLY A 125 3.31 12.03 -7.75
N THR A 126 4.53 12.43 -8.09
CA THR A 126 5.74 11.91 -7.45
C THR A 126 6.39 13.01 -6.61
N GLU A 127 7.24 12.63 -5.64
CA GLU A 127 7.98 13.59 -4.80
C GLU A 127 8.73 14.65 -5.64
N LYS A 128 9.28 14.26 -6.80
CA LYS A 128 9.99 15.18 -7.72
C LYS A 128 9.07 15.95 -8.69
N ARG A 129 7.86 15.47 -8.90
CA ARG A 129 6.88 16.05 -9.82
C ARG A 129 5.47 15.93 -9.24
N PRO A 130 5.14 16.70 -8.20
CA PRO A 130 3.80 16.72 -7.65
C PRO A 130 2.80 17.26 -8.67
N THR A 131 1.54 16.84 -8.57
CA THR A 131 0.46 17.37 -9.41
C THR A 131 0.19 18.83 -9.09
N LYS A 132 -0.44 19.55 -10.03
CA LYS A 132 -0.81 20.95 -9.83
C LYS A 132 -1.80 21.12 -8.67
N LEU A 133 -2.76 20.19 -8.56
CA LEU A 133 -3.77 20.21 -7.51
C LEU A 133 -3.13 19.96 -6.13
N PHE A 134 -2.30 18.92 -6.00
CA PHE A 134 -1.59 18.65 -4.75
C PHE A 134 -0.69 19.81 -4.34
N THR A 135 0.02 20.44 -5.30
CA THR A 135 0.86 21.61 -5.04
C THR A 135 0.02 22.81 -4.59
N ARG A 136 -1.16 23.01 -5.17
CA ARG A 136 -2.11 24.07 -4.82
C ARG A 136 -2.60 23.89 -3.38
N LEU A 137 -3.07 22.72 -3.03
CA LEU A 137 -3.56 22.41 -1.68
C LEU A 137 -2.46 22.49 -0.62
N SER A 138 -1.25 22.01 -0.92
CA SER A 138 -0.11 22.07 0.00
C SER A 138 0.31 23.48 0.42
N LYS A 139 -0.20 24.53 -0.23
CA LYS A 139 0.03 25.93 0.17
C LYS A 139 -0.90 26.38 1.29
N VAL A 140 -2.08 25.79 1.39
CA VAL A 140 -3.13 26.22 2.32
C VAL A 140 -3.36 25.26 3.48
N LEU A 141 -2.98 23.97 3.34
CA LEU A 141 -3.11 22.94 4.36
C LEU A 141 -1.84 22.08 4.48
N ASN A 142 -1.76 21.27 5.52
CA ASN A 142 -0.67 20.34 5.79
C ASN A 142 -0.92 19.02 5.03
N ALA A 143 -0.56 18.95 3.74
CA ALA A 143 -0.68 17.73 2.95
C ALA A 143 0.40 16.74 3.37
N VAL A 144 -0.01 15.53 3.78
CA VAL A 144 0.86 14.43 4.21
C VAL A 144 0.61 13.24 3.29
N PRO A 145 1.49 12.99 2.30
CA PRO A 145 1.37 11.83 1.44
C PRO A 145 1.89 10.56 2.13
N PHE A 146 1.10 9.51 2.05
CA PHE A 146 1.42 8.16 2.54
C PHE A 146 1.56 7.22 1.36
N HIS A 147 2.78 7.14 0.81
CA HIS A 147 3.11 6.23 -0.27
C HIS A 147 3.51 4.85 0.27
N HIS A 148 3.40 3.83 -0.57
CA HIS A 148 3.86 2.49 -0.24
C HIS A 148 5.32 2.51 0.23
N SER A 149 5.57 1.78 1.31
CA SER A 149 6.89 1.67 1.91
C SER A 149 7.81 0.78 1.07
N THR A 150 9.10 1.13 1.03
CA THR A 150 10.13 0.26 0.43
C THR A 150 10.36 -0.99 1.28
N ASP A 151 10.90 -2.06 0.67
CA ASP A 151 11.24 -3.30 1.39
C ASP A 151 12.12 -3.04 2.62
N ALA A 152 13.13 -2.18 2.49
CA ALA A 152 14.00 -1.82 3.61
C ALA A 152 13.24 -1.13 4.76
N ALA A 153 12.29 -0.26 4.42
CA ALA A 153 11.43 0.40 5.40
C ALA A 153 10.48 -0.61 6.07
N LEU A 154 9.86 -1.50 5.30
CA LEU A 154 8.99 -2.56 5.81
C LEU A 154 9.76 -3.53 6.72
N LEU A 155 10.95 -3.97 6.34
CA LEU A 155 11.77 -4.84 7.19
C LEU A 155 12.12 -4.15 8.52
N THR A 156 12.42 -2.85 8.50
CA THR A 156 12.68 -2.07 9.70
C THR A 156 11.41 -1.94 10.56
N TRP A 157 10.27 -1.72 9.92
CA TRP A 157 8.98 -1.62 10.58
C TRP A 157 8.55 -2.95 11.21
N ILE A 158 8.71 -4.09 10.51
CA ILE A 158 8.42 -5.44 11.04
C ILE A 158 9.23 -5.70 12.32
N ARG A 159 10.54 -5.42 12.30
CA ARG A 159 11.40 -5.60 13.49
C ARG A 159 10.94 -4.76 14.67
N ARG A 160 10.56 -3.50 14.43
CA ARG A 160 10.05 -2.60 15.47
C ARG A 160 8.71 -3.06 16.02
N HIS A 161 7.86 -3.60 15.17
CA HIS A 161 6.55 -4.10 15.58
C HIS A 161 6.69 -5.33 16.48
N PHE A 162 7.52 -6.32 16.13
CA PHE A 162 7.84 -7.43 17.02
C PHE A 162 8.45 -6.96 18.35
N ALA A 163 9.37 -6.00 18.30
CA ALA A 163 9.98 -5.44 19.51
C ALA A 163 8.96 -4.73 20.41
N ALA A 164 7.97 -4.03 19.85
CA ALA A 164 6.88 -3.41 20.62
C ALA A 164 6.00 -4.45 21.32
N GLU A 165 5.83 -5.65 20.71
CA GLU A 165 5.14 -6.78 21.32
C GLU A 165 5.99 -7.56 22.34
N GLY A 166 7.25 -7.16 22.53
CA GLY A 166 8.21 -7.83 23.43
C GLY A 166 8.73 -9.16 22.88
N ILE A 167 8.63 -9.37 21.58
CA ILE A 167 9.04 -10.61 20.92
C ILE A 167 10.37 -10.39 20.20
N THR A 168 11.31 -11.33 20.40
CA THR A 168 12.54 -11.44 19.62
C THR A 168 12.35 -12.45 18.48
N HIS A 169 13.19 -12.36 17.46
CA HIS A 169 13.10 -13.22 16.27
C HIS A 169 14.49 -13.48 15.68
N THR A 170 14.63 -14.52 14.86
CA THR A 170 15.83 -14.75 14.05
C THR A 170 15.98 -13.69 12.97
N ASP A 171 17.20 -13.39 12.54
CA ASP A 171 17.48 -12.36 11.52
C ASP A 171 16.72 -12.58 10.20
N PRO A 172 16.55 -13.82 9.66
CA PRO A 172 15.85 -14.01 8.39
C PRO A 172 14.33 -13.91 8.51
N LEU A 173 13.74 -14.01 9.71
CA LEU A 173 12.27 -14.03 9.88
C LEU A 173 11.55 -12.82 9.29
N PRO A 174 11.97 -11.56 9.47
CA PRO A 174 11.29 -10.40 8.87
C PRO A 174 11.24 -10.48 7.34
N ALA A 175 12.34 -10.90 6.70
CA ALA A 175 12.39 -11.06 5.25
C ALA A 175 11.52 -12.24 4.78
N ALA A 176 11.50 -13.35 5.51
CA ALA A 176 10.65 -14.50 5.25
C ALA A 176 9.15 -14.13 5.41
N LEU A 177 8.80 -13.34 6.43
CA LEU A 177 7.43 -12.84 6.62
C LEU A 177 7.02 -11.93 5.45
N LEU A 178 7.85 -10.95 5.07
CA LEU A 178 7.58 -10.06 3.96
C LEU A 178 7.39 -10.84 2.64
N ALA A 179 8.25 -11.81 2.37
CA ALA A 179 8.15 -12.67 1.19
C ALA A 179 6.88 -13.55 1.20
N ARG A 180 6.39 -13.94 2.39
CA ARG A 180 5.24 -14.82 2.57
C ARG A 180 3.90 -14.10 2.46
N VAL A 181 3.85 -12.86 2.96
CA VAL A 181 2.61 -12.08 3.14
C VAL A 181 2.47 -10.99 2.09
N GLY A 182 3.58 -10.47 1.59
CA GLY A 182 3.60 -9.32 0.67
C GLY A 182 3.77 -7.99 1.41
N HIS A 183 3.46 -6.90 0.71
CA HIS A 183 3.81 -5.54 1.13
C HIS A 183 2.66 -4.80 1.84
N ASP A 184 1.48 -5.41 1.93
CA ASP A 184 0.32 -4.83 2.62
C ASP A 184 0.59 -4.75 4.13
N MET A 185 0.67 -3.53 4.66
CA MET A 185 1.00 -3.30 6.07
C MET A 185 -0.11 -3.75 7.02
N ASP A 186 -1.38 -3.79 6.60
CA ASP A 186 -2.47 -4.30 7.42
C ASP A 186 -2.36 -5.82 7.60
N ILE A 187 -2.06 -6.52 6.52
CA ILE A 187 -1.84 -7.96 6.55
C ILE A 187 -0.58 -8.27 7.35
N LEU A 188 0.51 -7.53 7.12
CA LEU A 188 1.76 -7.68 7.89
C LEU A 188 1.53 -7.46 9.39
N ALA A 189 0.80 -6.43 9.79
CA ALA A 189 0.47 -6.17 11.20
C ALA A 189 -0.30 -7.34 11.79
N SER A 190 -1.36 -7.79 11.12
CA SER A 190 -2.17 -8.92 11.57
C SER A 190 -1.36 -10.22 11.72
N GLU A 191 -0.42 -10.48 10.80
CA GLU A 191 0.45 -11.66 10.89
C GLU A 191 1.46 -11.54 12.04
N ILE A 192 2.01 -10.34 12.29
CA ILE A 192 2.90 -10.09 13.43
C ILE A 192 2.14 -10.29 14.74
N ASP A 193 0.90 -9.78 14.85
CA ASP A 193 0.05 -9.93 16.03
C ASP A 193 -0.25 -11.41 16.31
N LYS A 194 -0.59 -12.19 15.28
CA LYS A 194 -0.82 -13.64 15.40
C LYS A 194 0.44 -14.39 15.86
N LEU A 195 1.58 -14.10 15.26
CA LEU A 195 2.87 -14.69 15.61
C LEU A 195 3.26 -14.33 17.05
N SER A 196 3.05 -13.08 17.44
CA SER A 196 3.33 -12.59 18.80
C SER A 196 2.42 -13.25 19.83
N ALA A 197 1.12 -13.36 19.53
CA ALA A 197 0.16 -14.05 20.40
C ALA A 197 0.51 -15.54 20.53
N TYR A 198 0.88 -16.21 19.43
CA TYR A 198 1.32 -17.60 19.44
C TYR A 198 2.58 -17.79 20.30
N ALA A 199 3.58 -16.92 20.15
CA ALA A 199 4.79 -16.96 20.95
C ALA A 199 4.49 -16.83 22.45
N LYS A 200 3.69 -15.81 22.82
CA LYS A 200 3.27 -15.58 24.22
C LYS A 200 2.52 -16.78 24.79
N ALA A 201 1.57 -17.36 24.04
CA ALA A 201 0.77 -18.51 24.49
C ALA A 201 1.60 -19.79 24.68
N ASN A 202 2.70 -19.96 23.94
CA ASN A 202 3.58 -21.13 24.01
C ASN A 202 4.87 -20.90 24.80
N GLY A 203 5.02 -19.73 25.45
CA GLY A 203 6.21 -19.40 26.24
C GLY A 203 7.48 -19.28 25.40
N LEU A 204 7.36 -18.96 24.11
CA LEU A 204 8.49 -18.79 23.21
C LEU A 204 9.09 -17.41 23.39
N THR A 205 10.40 -17.34 23.55
CA THR A 205 11.14 -16.08 23.67
C THR A 205 11.67 -15.60 22.31
N VAL A 206 11.84 -16.51 21.37
CA VAL A 206 12.39 -16.23 20.03
C VAL A 206 11.52 -16.91 18.98
N LEU A 207 11.07 -16.15 17.98
CA LEU A 207 10.40 -16.68 16.80
C LEU A 207 11.40 -17.04 15.71
N THR A 208 11.16 -18.16 15.04
CA THR A 208 11.93 -18.66 13.90
C THR A 208 11.02 -18.86 12.69
N GLU A 209 11.60 -19.16 11.53
CA GLU A 209 10.82 -19.48 10.33
C GLU A 209 9.93 -20.71 10.49
N LYS A 210 10.21 -21.57 11.45
CA LYS A 210 9.37 -22.74 11.75
C LYS A 210 8.00 -22.32 12.29
N GLU A 211 7.97 -21.38 13.24
CA GLU A 211 6.73 -20.81 13.75
C GLU A 211 6.01 -19.98 12.68
N LEU A 212 6.76 -19.27 11.85
CA LEU A 212 6.21 -18.57 10.70
C LEU A 212 5.49 -19.51 9.74
N GLU A 213 6.08 -20.65 9.41
CA GLU A 213 5.45 -21.65 8.54
C GLU A 213 4.20 -22.27 9.15
N PHE A 214 4.17 -22.44 10.46
CA PHE A 214 3.06 -23.06 11.18
C PHE A 214 1.87 -22.10 11.38
N VAL A 215 2.14 -20.83 11.71
CA VAL A 215 1.12 -19.84 12.13
C VAL A 215 0.64 -19.00 10.96
N SER A 216 1.56 -18.58 10.08
CA SER A 216 1.27 -17.61 9.03
C SER A 216 0.78 -18.27 7.75
N ILE A 217 -0.30 -17.74 7.22
CA ILE A 217 -0.86 -18.19 5.93
C ILE A 217 -0.22 -17.36 4.81
N ARG A 218 0.14 -18.01 3.70
CA ARG A 218 0.54 -17.30 2.48
C ARG A 218 -0.66 -16.56 1.89
N THR A 219 -0.49 -15.30 1.51
CA THR A 219 -1.53 -14.58 0.78
C THR A 219 -1.61 -15.09 -0.67
N VAL A 220 -2.74 -14.83 -1.32
CA VAL A 220 -2.91 -15.15 -2.75
C VAL A 220 -1.92 -14.36 -3.60
N GLU A 221 -1.69 -13.09 -3.26
CA GLU A 221 -0.73 -12.21 -3.91
C GLU A 221 0.71 -12.72 -3.76
N SER A 222 1.08 -13.18 -2.56
CA SER A 222 2.41 -13.74 -2.30
C SER A 222 2.65 -15.05 -3.06
N ASP A 223 1.63 -15.92 -3.16
CA ASP A 223 1.75 -17.14 -3.95
C ASP A 223 1.82 -16.83 -5.45
N ALA A 224 1.00 -15.89 -5.95
CA ALA A 224 1.05 -15.45 -7.33
C ALA A 224 2.41 -14.80 -7.66
N PHE A 225 2.97 -14.01 -6.74
CA PHE A 225 4.31 -13.44 -6.86
C PHE A 225 5.40 -14.53 -6.87
N SER A 226 5.32 -15.50 -5.96
CA SER A 226 6.26 -16.64 -5.92
C SER A 226 6.15 -17.49 -7.18
N PHE A 227 4.94 -17.70 -7.68
CA PHE A 227 4.67 -18.39 -8.93
C PHE A 227 5.27 -17.64 -10.13
N THR A 228 5.04 -16.34 -10.23
CA THR A 228 5.58 -15.52 -11.34
C THR A 228 7.11 -15.45 -11.30
N ASN A 229 7.72 -15.40 -10.11
CA ASN A 229 9.18 -15.47 -9.98
C ASN A 229 9.74 -16.86 -10.40
N ALA A 230 9.05 -17.94 -10.04
CA ALA A 230 9.45 -19.29 -10.51
C ALA A 230 9.36 -19.40 -12.04
N LEU A 231 8.34 -18.80 -12.67
CA LEU A 231 8.24 -18.71 -14.13
C LEU A 231 9.38 -17.89 -14.74
N LEU A 232 9.72 -16.77 -14.12
CA LEU A 232 10.80 -15.86 -14.54
C LEU A 232 12.17 -16.56 -14.49
N ASP A 233 12.41 -17.31 -13.41
CA ASP A 233 13.64 -18.05 -13.18
C ASP A 233 13.72 -19.37 -13.98
N GLY A 234 12.63 -19.80 -14.64
CA GLY A 234 12.56 -21.08 -15.37
C GLY A 234 12.50 -22.30 -14.44
N LYS A 235 12.10 -22.11 -13.16
CA LYS A 235 12.02 -23.16 -12.15
C LYS A 235 10.66 -23.87 -12.21
N ALA A 236 10.52 -24.81 -13.14
CA ALA A 236 9.25 -25.49 -13.39
C ALA A 236 8.71 -26.25 -12.16
N GLU A 237 9.56 -26.91 -11.37
CA GLU A 237 9.14 -27.63 -10.16
C GLU A 237 8.54 -26.71 -9.10
N ASP A 238 9.17 -25.56 -8.84
CA ASP A 238 8.65 -24.54 -7.93
C ASP A 238 7.35 -23.97 -8.45
N ALA A 239 7.26 -23.67 -9.74
CA ALA A 239 6.04 -23.18 -10.37
C ALA A 239 4.88 -24.17 -10.23
N TYR A 240 5.10 -25.45 -10.47
CA TYR A 240 4.07 -26.48 -10.26
C TYR A 240 3.65 -26.59 -8.79
N ARG A 241 4.59 -26.50 -7.85
CA ARG A 241 4.29 -26.52 -6.42
C ARG A 241 3.39 -25.35 -6.03
N TYR A 242 3.76 -24.11 -6.40
CA TYR A 242 2.95 -22.91 -6.10
C TYR A 242 1.57 -22.98 -6.75
N LEU A 243 1.49 -23.41 -8.01
CA LEU A 243 0.21 -23.57 -8.70
C LEU A 243 -0.66 -24.65 -8.03
N GLY A 244 -0.07 -25.75 -7.56
CA GLY A 244 -0.75 -26.80 -6.82
C GLY A 244 -1.31 -26.30 -5.47
N ASP A 245 -0.57 -25.43 -4.77
CA ASP A 245 -1.01 -24.82 -3.53
C ASP A 245 -2.18 -23.85 -3.77
N MET A 246 -2.11 -23.00 -4.78
CA MET A 246 -3.19 -22.12 -5.18
C MET A 246 -4.45 -22.91 -5.59
N LYS A 247 -4.29 -24.02 -6.33
CA LYS A 247 -5.38 -24.90 -6.73
C LYS A 247 -6.06 -25.55 -5.52
N ARG A 248 -5.30 -26.04 -4.52
CA ARG A 248 -5.85 -26.57 -3.27
C ARG A 248 -6.66 -25.54 -2.49
N ARG A 249 -6.21 -24.30 -2.49
CA ARG A 249 -6.89 -23.16 -1.82
C ARG A 249 -8.01 -22.54 -2.68
N ARG A 250 -8.29 -23.12 -3.84
CA ARG A 250 -9.36 -22.65 -4.77
C ARG A 250 -9.21 -21.18 -5.18
N VAL A 251 -7.97 -20.72 -5.35
CA VAL A 251 -7.70 -19.37 -5.87
C VAL A 251 -8.27 -19.26 -7.29
N ASP A 252 -8.89 -18.14 -7.62
CA ASP A 252 -9.43 -17.94 -8.97
C ASP A 252 -8.29 -17.99 -10.02
N PRO A 253 -8.33 -18.90 -10.99
CA PRO A 253 -7.31 -19.02 -12.02
C PRO A 253 -7.23 -17.79 -12.94
N ILE A 254 -8.30 -17.00 -13.06
CA ILE A 254 -8.30 -15.75 -13.82
C ILE A 254 -7.40 -14.74 -13.11
N ALA A 255 -7.47 -14.65 -11.79
CA ALA A 255 -6.60 -13.77 -11.01
C ALA A 255 -5.12 -14.17 -11.13
N VAL A 256 -4.83 -15.49 -11.08
CA VAL A 256 -3.46 -16.01 -11.29
C VAL A 256 -2.97 -15.70 -12.70
N LEU A 257 -3.79 -15.94 -13.71
CA LEU A 257 -3.46 -15.64 -15.11
C LEU A 257 -3.19 -14.16 -15.33
N GLY A 258 -3.96 -13.27 -14.68
CA GLY A 258 -3.74 -11.81 -14.75
C GLY A 258 -2.34 -11.42 -14.28
N GLN A 259 -1.83 -12.01 -13.20
CA GLN A 259 -0.47 -11.76 -12.72
C GLN A 259 0.59 -12.29 -13.70
N VAL A 260 0.38 -13.47 -14.29
CA VAL A 260 1.28 -14.04 -15.29
C VAL A 260 1.30 -13.21 -16.57
N ALA A 261 0.13 -12.76 -17.04
CA ALA A 261 0.02 -11.91 -18.22
C ALA A 261 0.74 -10.57 -17.99
N LYS A 262 0.57 -9.98 -16.82
CA LYS A 262 1.30 -8.76 -16.43
C LYS A 262 2.81 -8.97 -16.43
N LEU A 263 3.31 -10.10 -15.89
CA LEU A 263 4.73 -10.43 -15.95
C LEU A 263 5.25 -10.46 -17.38
N TYR A 264 4.57 -11.18 -18.28
CA TYR A 264 5.05 -11.30 -19.66
C TYR A 264 4.87 -10.03 -20.49
N ALA A 265 3.87 -9.19 -20.18
CA ALA A 265 3.72 -7.86 -20.78
C ALA A 265 4.86 -6.93 -20.36
N ASP A 266 5.20 -6.92 -19.07
CA ASP A 266 6.34 -6.16 -18.54
C ASP A 266 7.66 -6.63 -19.18
N LEU A 267 7.87 -7.96 -19.27
CA LEU A 267 9.06 -8.54 -19.92
C LEU A 267 9.15 -8.21 -21.39
N LEU A 268 8.03 -8.24 -22.11
CA LEU A 268 7.98 -7.85 -23.52
C LEU A 268 8.36 -6.38 -23.70
N SER A 269 7.79 -5.49 -22.90
CA SER A 269 8.11 -4.07 -22.91
C SER A 269 9.60 -3.81 -22.63
N VAL A 270 10.15 -4.50 -21.63
CA VAL A 270 11.58 -4.43 -21.30
C VAL A 270 12.45 -4.97 -22.43
N ALA A 271 12.05 -6.10 -23.06
CA ALA A 271 12.79 -6.69 -24.18
C ALA A 271 12.85 -5.74 -25.39
N CYS A 272 11.71 -5.13 -25.77
CA CYS A 272 11.66 -4.15 -26.87
C CYS A 272 12.57 -2.95 -26.59
N LEU A 273 12.51 -2.37 -25.38
CA LEU A 273 13.35 -1.24 -25.03
C LEU A 273 14.85 -1.59 -24.94
N ALA A 274 15.17 -2.83 -24.57
CA ALA A 274 16.54 -3.34 -24.57
C ALA A 274 17.09 -3.53 -26.00
N GLU A 275 16.24 -3.97 -26.95
CA GLU A 275 16.61 -4.04 -28.40
C GLU A 275 16.82 -2.65 -28.99
N GLU A 276 16.10 -1.62 -28.52
CA GLU A 276 16.35 -0.21 -28.85
C GLU A 276 17.67 0.34 -28.25
N GLY A 277 18.41 -0.46 -27.49
CA GLY A 277 19.69 -0.09 -26.86
C GLY A 277 19.57 0.63 -25.52
N LYS A 278 18.39 0.71 -24.92
CA LYS A 278 18.21 1.33 -23.60
C LYS A 278 18.79 0.45 -22.49
N ASN A 279 19.44 1.09 -21.53
CA ASN A 279 19.98 0.43 -20.34
C ASN A 279 18.91 0.28 -19.24
N GLU A 280 19.25 -0.48 -18.16
CA GLU A 280 18.35 -0.79 -17.05
C GLU A 280 17.72 0.46 -16.41
N LYS A 281 18.50 1.55 -16.23
CA LYS A 281 18.03 2.80 -15.62
C LYS A 281 17.07 3.58 -16.51
N GLU A 282 17.35 3.59 -17.82
CA GLU A 282 16.49 4.24 -18.80
C GLU A 282 15.16 3.51 -18.93
N ILE A 283 15.18 2.18 -18.89
CA ILE A 283 14.00 1.32 -18.89
C ILE A 283 13.17 1.54 -17.63
N ALA A 284 13.81 1.53 -16.44
CA ALA A 284 13.14 1.82 -15.18
C ALA A 284 12.39 3.15 -15.24
N LYS A 285 13.04 4.20 -15.76
CA LYS A 285 12.44 5.53 -15.90
C LYS A 285 11.30 5.55 -16.93
N THR A 286 11.46 4.85 -18.06
CA THR A 286 10.46 4.83 -19.15
C THR A 286 9.19 4.11 -18.74
N LEU A 287 9.30 2.99 -18.00
CA LEU A 287 8.18 2.16 -17.57
C LEU A 287 7.65 2.52 -16.17
N GLY A 288 8.22 3.54 -15.51
CA GLY A 288 7.85 3.87 -14.12
C GLY A 288 8.14 2.75 -13.12
N MET A 289 9.13 1.91 -13.41
CA MET A 289 9.46 0.70 -12.64
C MET A 289 10.62 0.97 -11.67
N HIS A 290 10.58 0.37 -10.49
CA HIS A 290 11.69 0.46 -9.54
C HIS A 290 12.98 -0.13 -10.15
N GLU A 291 14.13 0.54 -9.98
CA GLU A 291 15.41 0.17 -10.63
C GLU A 291 15.82 -1.29 -10.37
N TYR A 292 15.61 -1.78 -9.15
CA TYR A 292 15.91 -3.18 -8.79
C TYR A 292 15.07 -4.18 -9.62
N ARG A 293 13.77 -3.93 -9.75
CA ARG A 293 12.86 -4.76 -10.55
C ARG A 293 13.19 -4.69 -12.04
N ALA A 294 13.49 -3.48 -12.53
CA ALA A 294 13.93 -3.26 -13.90
C ALA A 294 15.21 -4.05 -14.22
N GLY A 295 16.17 -4.09 -13.31
CA GLY A 295 17.40 -4.89 -13.47
C GLY A 295 17.15 -6.40 -13.54
N ILE A 296 16.23 -6.93 -12.72
CA ILE A 296 15.83 -8.35 -12.80
C ILE A 296 15.16 -8.63 -14.16
N TYR A 297 14.19 -7.81 -14.54
CA TYR A 297 13.45 -7.96 -15.78
C TYR A 297 14.34 -7.79 -17.02
N TYR A 298 15.28 -6.86 -17.00
CA TYR A 298 16.25 -6.64 -18.08
C TYR A 298 17.08 -7.90 -18.35
N ARG A 299 17.66 -8.51 -17.31
CA ARG A 299 18.44 -9.76 -17.45
C ARG A 299 17.59 -10.90 -18.00
N SER A 300 16.38 -11.06 -17.50
CA SER A 300 15.46 -12.11 -17.95
C SER A 300 14.94 -11.86 -19.36
N ALA A 301 14.58 -10.63 -19.69
CA ALA A 301 14.12 -10.23 -21.01
C ALA A 301 15.23 -10.39 -22.06
N LYS A 302 16.46 -10.01 -21.73
CA LYS A 302 17.62 -10.19 -22.62
C LYS A 302 17.94 -11.65 -22.92
N LYS A 303 17.71 -12.55 -21.93
CA LYS A 303 17.84 -14.01 -22.12
C LYS A 303 16.69 -14.59 -22.94
N MET A 304 15.47 -14.09 -22.74
CA MET A 304 14.25 -14.59 -23.39
C MET A 304 14.10 -14.08 -24.83
N GLY A 305 14.38 -12.80 -25.06
CA GLY A 305 14.16 -12.09 -26.32
C GLY A 305 12.69 -11.73 -26.59
N VAL A 306 12.47 -10.76 -27.47
CA VAL A 306 11.13 -10.22 -27.81
C VAL A 306 10.19 -11.30 -28.30
N ALA A 307 10.59 -12.11 -29.28
CA ALA A 307 9.74 -13.13 -29.89
C ALA A 307 9.27 -14.22 -28.88
N ALA A 308 10.08 -14.55 -27.86
CA ALA A 308 9.67 -15.52 -26.86
C ALA A 308 8.73 -14.90 -25.82
N ALA A 309 8.97 -13.65 -25.41
CA ALA A 309 8.07 -12.91 -24.51
C ALA A 309 6.69 -12.71 -25.16
N GLU A 310 6.65 -12.35 -26.42
CA GLU A 310 5.42 -12.21 -27.20
C GLU A 310 4.63 -13.53 -27.28
N ARG A 311 5.28 -14.64 -27.62
CA ARG A 311 4.60 -15.96 -27.65
C ARG A 311 4.02 -16.34 -26.29
N LYS A 312 4.71 -16.05 -25.18
CA LYS A 312 4.21 -16.34 -23.84
C LYS A 312 3.03 -15.46 -23.48
N LEU A 313 3.07 -14.19 -23.82
CA LEU A 313 1.93 -13.28 -23.63
C LEU A 313 0.73 -13.70 -24.49
N GLN A 314 0.95 -14.07 -25.76
CA GLN A 314 -0.10 -14.60 -26.63
C GLN A 314 -0.73 -15.87 -26.05
N LYS A 315 0.07 -16.75 -25.43
CA LYS A 315 -0.47 -17.93 -24.74
C LYS A 315 -1.35 -17.57 -23.55
N CYS A 316 -1.05 -16.51 -22.82
CA CYS A 316 -1.93 -15.99 -21.76
C CYS A 316 -3.29 -15.53 -22.32
N VAL A 317 -3.30 -14.87 -23.50
CA VAL A 317 -4.54 -14.43 -24.16
C VAL A 317 -5.39 -15.65 -24.58
N GLU A 318 -4.77 -16.71 -25.11
CA GLU A 318 -5.48 -17.95 -25.46
C GLU A 318 -6.12 -18.59 -24.23
N ILE A 319 -5.37 -18.68 -23.11
CA ILE A 319 -5.85 -19.25 -21.85
C ILE A 319 -6.99 -18.40 -21.26
N ASP A 320 -6.91 -17.07 -21.33
CA ASP A 320 -7.98 -16.18 -20.89
C ASP A 320 -9.29 -16.44 -21.68
N ALA A 321 -9.17 -16.60 -22.99
CA ALA A 321 -10.32 -16.92 -23.83
C ALA A 321 -10.91 -18.31 -23.50
N GLU A 322 -10.09 -19.31 -23.18
CA GLU A 322 -10.54 -20.63 -22.75
C GLU A 322 -11.26 -20.57 -21.40
N LEU A 323 -10.71 -19.85 -20.41
CA LEU A 323 -11.30 -19.68 -19.09
C LEU A 323 -12.65 -18.98 -19.15
N LYS A 324 -12.80 -17.94 -19.96
CA LYS A 324 -14.06 -17.23 -20.17
C LYS A 324 -15.14 -18.04 -20.90
N ARG A 325 -14.74 -19.09 -21.63
CA ARG A 325 -15.67 -20.05 -22.23
C ARG A 325 -16.07 -21.21 -21.30
N GLY A 326 -15.65 -21.19 -20.05
CA GLY A 326 -15.99 -22.23 -19.06
C GLY A 326 -15.10 -23.49 -19.11
N ALA A 327 -13.93 -23.41 -19.76
CA ALA A 327 -12.97 -24.51 -19.73
C ALA A 327 -12.39 -24.72 -18.32
N SER A 328 -11.95 -25.95 -18.01
CA SER A 328 -11.36 -26.29 -16.72
C SER A 328 -10.09 -25.49 -16.44
N SER A 329 -10.14 -24.82 -15.37
CA SER A 329 -9.49 -23.63 -14.90
C SER A 329 -7.96 -23.60 -14.83
N TYR A 330 -7.29 -24.66 -14.39
CA TYR A 330 -5.84 -24.65 -14.15
C TYR A 330 -5.01 -25.24 -15.29
N ARG A 331 -5.63 -25.98 -16.22
CA ARG A 331 -4.92 -26.70 -17.30
C ARG A 331 -4.08 -25.76 -18.17
N GLY A 332 -4.59 -24.59 -18.51
CA GLY A 332 -3.85 -23.61 -19.28
C GLY A 332 -2.60 -23.11 -18.56
N LEU A 333 -2.70 -22.84 -17.25
CA LEU A 333 -1.57 -22.44 -16.40
C LEU A 333 -0.53 -23.57 -16.27
N GLU A 334 -0.97 -24.83 -16.14
CA GLU A 334 -0.09 -26.01 -16.15
C GLU A 334 0.67 -26.14 -17.51
N GLN A 335 -0.01 -25.85 -18.62
CA GLN A 335 0.62 -25.82 -19.94
C GLN A 335 1.68 -24.70 -20.07
N LEU A 336 1.44 -23.53 -19.49
CA LEU A 336 2.43 -22.44 -19.44
C LEU A 336 3.71 -22.87 -18.74
N ILE A 337 3.61 -23.59 -17.60
CA ILE A 337 4.78 -24.14 -16.89
C ILE A 337 5.53 -25.15 -17.78
N ALA A 338 4.82 -26.00 -18.50
CA ALA A 338 5.44 -27.01 -19.38
C ALA A 338 6.29 -26.39 -20.50
N THR A 339 6.03 -25.11 -20.87
CA THR A 339 6.82 -24.38 -21.86
C THR A 339 8.10 -23.73 -21.28
N LEU A 340 8.40 -23.93 -20.00
CA LEU A 340 9.64 -23.43 -19.37
C LEU A 340 10.85 -24.33 -19.63
N ARG A 341 10.65 -25.50 -20.18
CA ARG A 341 11.70 -26.49 -20.53
C ARG A 341 12.39 -26.16 -21.84
#